data_b4018a2367d1a95a24eb2329e3ebe946
#
_entry.id   b4018a2367d1a95a24eb2329e3ebe946
#
_cell.length_a   1.000
_cell.length_b   1.000
_cell.length_c   1.000
_cell.angle_alpha   90.00
_cell.angle_beta   90.00
_cell.angle_gamma   90.00
#
_symmetry.space_group_name_H-M   'P 1'
#
loop_
_entity.id
_entity.type
_entity.pdbx_description
1 polymer ?
#
loop_
_entity_poly.entity_id
_entity_poly.type
_entity_poly.pdbx_seq_one_letter_code
_entity_poly.pdbx_strand_id
1 'polypeptide(L)'
;MMTRFSFIVPVFNRPDEVDELLQSLTRQTVRGFEVIVVEDGSQMPCRDVCEKYASQLDIHYFDKPNSGPGQSRNYGVERAQGEYVIILDSDVVLPDGYLAAVEQELQREPADAFGGPDSAHPSFTPTQKAISYSMTSFFTTGGIRGGKKKLDKFYPRSFNMGIRREVYEQLGGFSSMRFGEDIDFS
;
A
#
# COMPACT_ATOMS: atom_id res chain seq x y z
N MET A 1 -5.54 22.35 -5.33
CA MET A 1 -4.25 21.90 -4.74
C MET A 1 -3.84 20.67 -5.52
N MET A 2 -2.61 20.55 -5.96
CA MET A 2 -2.18 19.29 -6.60
C MET A 2 -2.15 18.19 -5.55
N THR A 3 -2.77 17.05 -5.83
CA THR A 3 -2.71 15.85 -5.01
C THR A 3 -1.26 15.33 -5.02
N ARG A 4 -0.65 15.18 -3.84
CA ARG A 4 0.74 14.73 -3.76
C ARG A 4 0.86 13.22 -3.70
N PHE A 5 -0.12 12.56 -3.08
CA PHE A 5 -0.11 11.11 -2.84
C PHE A 5 -1.40 10.47 -3.33
N SER A 6 -1.26 9.31 -3.98
CA SER A 6 -2.36 8.43 -4.35
C SER A 6 -2.15 7.06 -3.70
N PHE A 7 -3.03 6.66 -2.80
CA PHE A 7 -3.03 5.30 -2.27
C PHE A 7 -3.69 4.35 -3.27
N ILE A 8 -3.00 3.28 -3.65
CA ILE A 8 -3.48 2.27 -4.58
C ILE A 8 -3.79 0.99 -3.81
N VAL A 9 -5.04 0.59 -3.79
CA VAL A 9 -5.54 -0.53 -2.99
C VAL A 9 -6.22 -1.56 -3.89
N PRO A 10 -5.54 -2.63 -4.30
CA PRO A 10 -6.17 -3.75 -4.97
C PRO A 10 -6.98 -4.57 -3.97
N VAL A 11 -8.20 -4.95 -4.33
CA VAL A 11 -9.13 -5.65 -3.44
C VAL A 11 -9.70 -6.89 -4.13
N PHE A 12 -9.77 -8.01 -3.40
CA PHE A 12 -10.47 -9.21 -3.82
C PHE A 12 -11.14 -9.90 -2.63
N ASN A 13 -12.48 -9.80 -2.53
CA ASN A 13 -13.31 -10.41 -1.48
C ASN A 13 -12.92 -10.04 -0.04
N ARG A 14 -12.58 -8.78 0.23
CA ARG A 14 -12.09 -8.31 1.54
C ARG A 14 -12.73 -6.99 2.00
N PRO A 15 -14.07 -6.89 2.07
CA PRO A 15 -14.74 -5.64 2.45
C PRO A 15 -14.43 -5.22 3.90
N ASP A 16 -14.26 -6.16 4.83
CA ASP A 16 -14.01 -5.85 6.24
C ASP A 16 -12.61 -5.26 6.44
N GLU A 17 -11.60 -5.82 5.77
CA GLU A 17 -10.23 -5.30 5.83
C GLU A 17 -10.14 -3.91 5.17
N VAL A 18 -10.88 -3.69 4.09
CA VAL A 18 -10.97 -2.35 3.46
C VAL A 18 -11.61 -1.34 4.41
N ASP A 19 -12.61 -1.72 5.22
CA ASP A 19 -13.21 -0.85 6.23
C ASP A 19 -12.16 -0.41 7.28
N GLU A 20 -11.34 -1.34 7.77
CA GLU A 20 -10.26 -1.02 8.72
C GLU A 20 -9.19 -0.11 8.09
N LEU A 21 -8.78 -0.38 6.85
CA LEU A 21 -7.83 0.45 6.12
C LEU A 21 -8.37 1.86 5.92
N LEU A 22 -9.59 2.03 5.37
CA LEU A 22 -10.18 3.34 5.12
C LEU A 22 -10.40 4.11 6.43
N GLN A 23 -10.81 3.43 7.51
CA GLN A 23 -10.88 4.04 8.82
C GLN A 23 -9.51 4.57 9.27
N SER A 24 -8.43 3.84 9.05
CA SER A 24 -7.08 4.30 9.39
C SER A 24 -6.65 5.52 8.56
N LEU A 25 -7.06 5.57 7.29
CA LEU A 25 -6.79 6.71 6.41
C LEU A 25 -7.57 7.98 6.85
N THR A 26 -8.77 7.84 7.41
CA THR A 26 -9.48 9.01 7.97
C THR A 26 -8.76 9.66 9.15
N ARG A 27 -7.87 8.94 9.84
CA ARG A 27 -7.09 9.44 10.97
C ARG A 27 -5.75 10.06 10.58
N GLN A 28 -5.36 10.02 9.31
CA GLN A 28 -4.11 10.65 8.88
C GLN A 28 -4.12 12.14 9.18
N THR A 29 -3.01 12.63 9.74
CA THR A 29 -2.84 14.04 10.11
C THR A 29 -2.60 14.94 8.91
N VAL A 30 -2.06 14.40 7.82
CA VAL A 30 -1.90 15.07 6.52
C VAL A 30 -3.13 14.79 5.67
N ARG A 31 -3.62 15.80 4.95
CA ARG A 31 -4.76 15.73 4.05
C ARG A 31 -4.32 16.05 2.61
N GLY A 32 -5.23 15.92 1.65
CA GLY A 32 -4.95 16.22 0.25
C GLY A 32 -4.30 15.05 -0.50
N PHE A 33 -4.64 13.83 -0.12
CA PHE A 33 -4.37 12.60 -0.85
C PHE A 33 -5.67 12.01 -1.40
N GLU A 34 -5.56 11.17 -2.41
CA GLU A 34 -6.66 10.36 -2.95
C GLU A 34 -6.45 8.89 -2.63
N VAL A 35 -7.53 8.12 -2.67
CA VAL A 35 -7.53 6.66 -2.46
C VAL A 35 -8.19 6.00 -3.67
N ILE A 36 -7.43 5.19 -4.38
CA ILE A 36 -7.89 4.46 -5.55
C ILE A 36 -8.07 3.00 -5.16
N VAL A 37 -9.33 2.58 -5.02
CA VAL A 37 -9.72 1.22 -4.70
C VAL A 37 -10.04 0.48 -5.98
N VAL A 38 -9.34 -0.61 -6.24
CA VAL A 38 -9.53 -1.43 -7.44
C VAL A 38 -10.04 -2.80 -7.06
N GLU A 39 -11.33 -3.01 -7.26
CA GLU A 39 -12.01 -4.29 -7.05
C GLU A 39 -11.68 -5.25 -8.19
N ASP A 40 -11.05 -6.37 -7.88
CA ASP A 40 -10.55 -7.35 -8.86
C ASP A 40 -11.51 -8.51 -9.08
N GLY A 41 -12.78 -8.20 -9.41
CA GLY A 41 -13.81 -9.19 -9.72
C GLY A 41 -14.31 -9.95 -8.49
N SER A 42 -14.50 -9.28 -7.38
CA SER A 42 -14.98 -9.85 -6.12
C SER A 42 -16.42 -10.31 -6.18
N GLN A 43 -16.74 -11.38 -5.46
CA GLN A 43 -18.12 -11.78 -5.17
C GLN A 43 -18.71 -10.98 -3.99
N MET A 44 -17.84 -10.48 -3.11
CA MET A 44 -18.19 -9.59 -2.00
C MET A 44 -17.46 -8.25 -2.20
N PRO A 45 -18.04 -7.34 -3.00
CA PRO A 45 -17.42 -6.06 -3.30
C PRO A 45 -17.44 -5.12 -2.09
N CYS A 46 -16.46 -4.22 -2.01
CA CYS A 46 -16.34 -3.23 -0.94
C CYS A 46 -16.93 -1.85 -1.32
N ARG A 47 -17.78 -1.75 -2.35
CA ARG A 47 -18.37 -0.48 -2.80
C ARG A 47 -19.07 0.28 -1.68
N ASP A 48 -19.95 -0.39 -0.93
CA ASP A 48 -20.72 0.23 0.17
C ASP A 48 -19.77 0.73 1.28
N VAL A 49 -18.66 0.03 1.51
CA VAL A 49 -17.61 0.46 2.43
C VAL A 49 -16.95 1.75 1.93
N CYS A 50 -16.61 1.83 0.65
CA CYS A 50 -16.04 3.06 0.06
C CYS A 50 -17.02 4.23 0.17
N GLU A 51 -18.30 4.03 -0.11
CA GLU A 51 -19.35 5.06 0.00
C GLU A 51 -19.49 5.60 1.43
N LYS A 52 -19.35 4.75 2.46
CA LYS A 52 -19.38 5.15 3.88
C LYS A 52 -18.34 6.22 4.20
N TYR A 53 -17.18 6.20 3.55
CA TYR A 53 -16.07 7.12 3.80
C TYR A 53 -15.94 8.27 2.78
N ALA A 54 -16.75 8.30 1.73
CA ALA A 54 -16.66 9.27 0.63
C ALA A 54 -16.80 10.74 1.07
N SER A 55 -17.44 11.01 2.23
CA SER A 55 -17.52 12.37 2.78
C SER A 55 -16.26 12.82 3.54
N GLN A 56 -15.34 11.89 3.84
CA GLN A 56 -14.14 12.13 4.65
C GLN A 56 -12.86 11.97 3.85
N LEU A 57 -12.89 11.14 2.80
CA LEU A 57 -11.76 10.78 1.94
C LEU A 57 -12.13 11.00 0.48
N ASP A 58 -11.15 11.40 -0.33
CA ASP A 58 -11.27 11.43 -1.78
C ASP A 58 -11.05 10.02 -2.32
N ILE A 59 -12.14 9.26 -2.47
CA ILE A 59 -12.12 7.85 -2.85
C ILE A 59 -12.61 7.68 -4.29
N HIS A 60 -11.79 7.02 -5.10
CA HIS A 60 -12.14 6.58 -6.44
C HIS A 60 -12.24 5.04 -6.47
N TYR A 61 -13.46 4.53 -6.60
CA TYR A 61 -13.73 3.10 -6.65
C TYR A 61 -13.88 2.64 -8.10
N PHE A 62 -13.12 1.60 -8.46
CA PHE A 62 -13.17 0.97 -9.77
C PHE A 62 -13.41 -0.54 -9.62
N ASP A 63 -14.27 -1.09 -10.45
CA ASP A 63 -14.54 -2.51 -10.55
C ASP A 63 -14.11 -3.05 -11.92
N LYS A 64 -13.43 -4.18 -11.94
CA LYS A 64 -12.95 -4.81 -13.17
C LYS A 64 -12.96 -6.34 -13.06
N PRO A 65 -12.96 -7.07 -14.19
CA PRO A 65 -12.74 -8.51 -14.18
C PRO A 65 -11.44 -8.89 -13.50
N ASN A 66 -11.44 -10.04 -12.80
CA ASN A 66 -10.25 -10.53 -12.09
C ASN A 66 -9.06 -10.72 -13.04
N SER A 67 -7.93 -10.13 -12.67
CA SER A 67 -6.68 -10.24 -13.42
C SER A 67 -5.43 -10.35 -12.52
N GLY A 68 -5.65 -10.44 -11.22
CA GLY A 68 -4.60 -10.55 -10.21
C GLY A 68 -4.11 -9.20 -9.65
N PRO A 69 -3.39 -9.26 -8.53
CA PRO A 69 -3.03 -8.06 -7.76
C PRO A 69 -2.09 -7.12 -8.53
N GLY A 70 -1.10 -7.62 -9.25
CA GLY A 70 -0.18 -6.79 -10.03
C GLY A 70 -0.91 -5.96 -11.08
N GLN A 71 -1.82 -6.59 -11.85
CA GLN A 71 -2.60 -5.88 -12.86
C GLN A 71 -3.60 -4.90 -12.25
N SER A 72 -4.11 -5.19 -11.05
CA SER A 72 -5.00 -4.27 -10.33
C SER A 72 -4.23 -3.06 -9.80
N ARG A 73 -2.97 -3.23 -9.37
CA ARG A 73 -2.06 -2.13 -9.01
C ARG A 73 -1.79 -1.25 -10.23
N ASN A 74 -1.42 -1.83 -11.38
CA ASN A 74 -1.21 -1.09 -12.64
C ASN A 74 -2.46 -0.28 -13.00
N TYR A 75 -3.63 -0.91 -12.97
CA TYR A 75 -4.90 -0.27 -13.29
C TYR A 75 -5.19 0.94 -12.37
N GLY A 76 -4.85 0.83 -11.09
CA GLY A 76 -4.98 1.92 -10.13
C GLY A 76 -3.98 3.05 -10.41
N VAL A 77 -2.71 2.73 -10.66
CA VAL A 77 -1.67 3.73 -10.95
C VAL A 77 -1.97 4.53 -12.21
N GLU A 78 -2.49 3.91 -13.26
CA GLU A 78 -2.92 4.60 -14.49
C GLU A 78 -3.97 5.69 -14.25
N ARG A 79 -4.70 5.63 -13.11
CA ARG A 79 -5.77 6.56 -12.72
C ARG A 79 -5.36 7.53 -11.63
N ALA A 80 -4.15 7.37 -11.11
CA ALA A 80 -3.60 8.20 -10.06
C ALA A 80 -3.23 9.60 -10.56
N GLN A 81 -3.50 10.60 -9.71
CA GLN A 81 -3.16 12.00 -9.98
C GLN A 81 -1.97 12.48 -9.14
N GLY A 82 -1.62 11.74 -8.08
CA GLY A 82 -0.54 12.08 -7.18
C GLY A 82 0.84 12.04 -7.83
N GLU A 83 1.75 12.82 -7.29
CA GLU A 83 3.18 12.77 -7.63
C GLU A 83 3.78 11.41 -7.22
N TYR A 84 3.37 10.92 -6.06
CA TYR A 84 3.75 9.62 -5.54
C TYR A 84 2.53 8.69 -5.47
N VAL A 85 2.71 7.45 -5.87
CA VAL A 85 1.76 6.37 -5.61
C VAL A 85 2.24 5.54 -4.42
N ILE A 86 1.35 5.25 -3.50
CA ILE A 86 1.60 4.40 -2.33
C ILE A 86 0.74 3.16 -2.48
N ILE A 87 1.38 2.04 -2.78
CA ILE A 87 0.72 0.76 -2.97
C ILE A 87 0.55 0.10 -1.61
N LEU A 88 -0.69 -0.27 -1.26
CA LEU A 88 -1.03 -0.95 -0.01
C LEU A 88 -1.82 -2.21 -0.33
N ASP A 89 -1.61 -3.25 0.46
CA ASP A 89 -2.55 -4.38 0.50
C ASP A 89 -3.80 -3.98 1.31
N SER A 90 -4.93 -4.59 1.01
CA SER A 90 -6.24 -4.22 1.61
C SER A 90 -6.33 -4.49 3.11
N ASP A 91 -5.46 -5.32 3.67
CA ASP A 91 -5.41 -5.72 5.08
C ASP A 91 -4.41 -4.91 5.93
N VAL A 92 -3.96 -3.77 5.41
CA VAL A 92 -3.04 -2.86 6.12
C VAL A 92 -3.82 -1.85 6.96
N VAL A 93 -3.35 -1.59 8.18
CA VAL A 93 -3.81 -0.49 9.04
C VAL A 93 -2.66 0.47 9.26
N LEU A 94 -2.83 1.71 8.82
CA LEU A 94 -1.78 2.73 8.91
C LEU A 94 -1.80 3.47 10.25
N PRO A 95 -0.64 3.75 10.86
CA PRO A 95 -0.54 4.70 11.97
C PRO A 95 -1.02 6.10 11.57
N ASP A 96 -1.63 6.84 12.50
CA ASP A 96 -2.21 8.17 12.23
C ASP A 96 -1.20 9.19 11.68
N GLY A 97 0.08 9.06 12.02
CA GLY A 97 1.18 9.91 11.54
C GLY A 97 1.95 9.39 10.32
N TYR A 98 1.48 8.31 9.68
CA TYR A 98 2.22 7.66 8.58
C TYR A 98 2.55 8.64 7.45
N LEU A 99 1.55 9.32 6.90
CA LEU A 99 1.75 10.21 5.77
C LEU A 99 2.59 11.45 6.13
N ALA A 100 2.44 11.96 7.36
CA ALA A 100 3.28 13.06 7.86
C ALA A 100 4.76 12.64 7.94
N ALA A 101 5.05 11.42 8.39
CA ALA A 101 6.40 10.90 8.43
C ALA A 101 6.98 10.72 7.02
N VAL A 102 6.18 10.21 6.07
CA VAL A 102 6.59 10.10 4.65
C VAL A 102 6.91 11.47 4.07
N GLU A 103 6.06 12.48 4.29
CA GLU A 103 6.33 13.85 3.82
C GLU A 103 7.61 14.43 4.41
N GLN A 104 7.82 14.27 5.71
CA GLN A 104 9.00 14.77 6.39
C GLN A 104 10.28 14.13 5.84
N GLU A 105 10.27 12.82 5.62
CA GLU A 105 11.45 12.12 5.08
C GLU A 105 11.71 12.50 3.62
N LEU A 106 10.69 12.62 2.78
CA LEU A 106 10.86 13.06 1.39
C LEU A 106 11.31 14.54 1.28
N GLN A 107 11.00 15.37 2.27
CA GLN A 107 11.54 16.74 2.34
C GLN A 107 13.01 16.75 2.77
N ARG A 108 13.40 15.85 3.68
CA ARG A 108 14.76 15.72 4.18
C ARG A 108 15.68 15.09 3.14
N GLU A 109 15.22 14.02 2.50
CA GLU A 109 15.98 13.23 1.53
C GLU A 109 15.04 12.79 0.40
N PRO A 110 14.97 13.54 -0.69
CA PRO A 110 14.15 13.16 -1.85
C PRO A 110 14.54 11.78 -2.37
N ALA A 111 13.54 10.93 -2.59
CA ALA A 111 13.73 9.56 -3.07
C ALA A 111 12.70 9.24 -4.15
N ASP A 112 13.09 8.42 -5.12
CA ASP A 112 12.19 7.94 -6.17
C ASP A 112 11.29 6.81 -5.68
N ALA A 113 11.77 6.02 -4.71
CA ALA A 113 10.99 4.97 -4.07
C ALA A 113 11.30 4.88 -2.57
N PHE A 114 10.31 4.50 -1.79
CA PHE A 114 10.44 4.25 -0.37
C PHE A 114 9.55 3.09 0.07
N GLY A 115 9.79 2.59 1.25
CA GLY A 115 8.96 1.59 1.91
C GLY A 115 9.26 1.58 3.39
N GLY A 116 8.40 0.94 4.16
CA GLY A 116 8.55 0.84 5.60
C GLY A 116 8.52 -0.61 6.08
N PRO A 117 9.00 -0.86 7.30
CA PRO A 117 8.86 -2.15 7.95
C PRO A 117 7.39 -2.39 8.29
N ASP A 118 6.98 -3.64 8.18
CA ASP A 118 5.72 -4.12 8.74
C ASP A 118 5.88 -4.42 10.25
N SER A 119 4.79 -4.27 10.99
CA SER A 119 4.71 -4.71 12.37
C SER A 119 3.38 -5.38 12.67
N ALA A 120 3.39 -6.37 13.59
CA ALA A 120 2.18 -7.02 14.01
C ALA A 120 1.23 -6.02 14.69
N HIS A 121 -0.05 -6.01 14.28
CA HIS A 121 -1.07 -5.21 14.95
C HIS A 121 -1.19 -5.63 16.43
N PRO A 122 -1.43 -4.70 17.37
CA PRO A 122 -1.57 -5.02 18.80
C PRO A 122 -2.62 -6.08 19.10
N SER A 123 -3.71 -6.15 18.32
CA SER A 123 -4.81 -7.12 18.44
C SER A 123 -4.46 -8.53 17.96
N PHE A 124 -3.31 -8.74 17.31
CA PHE A 124 -2.92 -10.06 16.83
C PHE A 124 -2.84 -11.08 17.99
N THR A 125 -3.33 -12.27 17.71
CA THR A 125 -3.21 -13.42 18.61
C THR A 125 -1.74 -13.75 18.87
N PRO A 126 -1.41 -14.47 19.96
CA PRO A 126 -0.04 -14.90 20.22
C PRO A 126 0.58 -15.66 19.04
N THR A 127 -0.20 -16.48 18.34
CA THR A 127 0.25 -17.22 17.15
C THR A 127 0.57 -16.28 15.98
N GLN A 128 -0.30 -15.32 15.70
CA GLN A 128 -0.05 -14.32 14.66
C GLN A 128 1.16 -13.44 14.98
N LYS A 129 1.34 -13.05 16.24
CA LYS A 129 2.53 -12.32 16.69
C LYS A 129 3.81 -13.14 16.53
N ALA A 130 3.76 -14.45 16.84
CA ALA A 130 4.88 -15.36 16.63
C ALA A 130 5.24 -15.52 15.16
N ILE A 131 4.24 -15.63 14.27
CA ILE A 131 4.43 -15.67 12.83
C ILE A 131 5.06 -14.35 12.34
N SER A 132 4.52 -13.21 12.72
CA SER A 132 5.07 -11.89 12.38
C SER A 132 6.51 -11.75 12.87
N TYR A 133 6.79 -12.16 14.11
CA TYR A 133 8.16 -12.16 14.64
C TYR A 133 9.10 -13.05 13.82
N SER A 134 8.67 -14.25 13.43
CA SER A 134 9.48 -15.13 12.59
C SER A 134 9.74 -14.53 11.20
N MET A 135 8.78 -13.79 10.64
CA MET A 135 8.90 -13.12 9.35
C MET A 135 9.77 -11.86 9.39
N THR A 136 9.92 -11.22 10.55
CA THR A 136 10.70 -9.98 10.72
C THR A 136 12.04 -10.20 11.44
N SER A 137 12.26 -11.40 11.99
CA SER A 137 13.47 -11.75 12.73
C SER A 137 14.70 -11.78 11.82
N PHE A 138 15.82 -11.27 12.35
CA PHE A 138 17.12 -11.33 11.68
C PHE A 138 17.55 -12.76 11.33
N PHE A 139 17.22 -13.73 12.18
CA PHE A 139 17.59 -15.15 11.99
C PHE A 139 16.85 -15.81 10.82
N THR A 140 15.65 -15.35 10.49
CA THR A 140 14.82 -15.95 9.44
C THR A 140 14.90 -15.19 8.13
N THR A 141 15.11 -13.88 8.17
CA THR A 141 15.07 -13.02 6.99
C THR A 141 16.35 -12.23 6.74
N GLY A 142 17.42 -12.49 7.50
CA GLY A 142 18.68 -11.75 7.38
C GLY A 142 18.57 -10.25 7.70
N GLY A 143 17.48 -9.82 8.36
CA GLY A 143 17.20 -8.42 8.68
C GLY A 143 16.52 -7.62 7.57
N ILE A 144 16.13 -8.27 6.47
CA ILE A 144 15.48 -7.64 5.31
C ILE A 144 14.12 -7.01 5.68
N ARG A 145 13.38 -7.60 6.63
CA ARG A 145 12.01 -7.18 6.98
C ARG A 145 11.86 -6.34 8.25
N GLY A 146 12.84 -6.27 9.11
CA GLY A 146 12.68 -5.58 10.41
C GLY A 146 13.98 -4.94 10.90
N GLY A 147 14.98 -4.86 10.05
CA GLY A 147 16.33 -4.53 10.47
C GLY A 147 16.57 -3.05 10.67
N LYS A 148 17.19 -2.72 11.82
CA LYS A 148 17.81 -1.42 12.10
C LYS A 148 19.16 -1.23 11.38
N LYS A 149 19.56 -2.12 10.47
CA LYS A 149 20.81 -2.02 9.70
C LYS A 149 20.51 -1.49 8.30
N LYS A 150 21.29 -0.48 7.86
CA LYS A 150 21.37 -0.11 6.44
C LYS A 150 21.79 -1.35 5.65
N LEU A 151 20.90 -1.83 4.79
CA LEU A 151 21.23 -2.77 3.74
C LEU A 151 21.80 -1.97 2.57
N ASP A 152 22.82 -2.49 1.90
CA ASP A 152 23.39 -1.88 0.69
C ASP A 152 22.37 -1.77 -0.45
N LYS A 153 21.29 -2.58 -0.40
CA LYS A 153 20.16 -2.52 -1.31
C LYS A 153 18.85 -2.68 -0.52
N PHE A 154 17.93 -1.74 -0.72
CA PHE A 154 16.58 -1.79 -0.18
C PHE A 154 15.61 -2.15 -1.31
N TYR A 155 14.79 -3.16 -1.09
CA TYR A 155 13.75 -3.58 -2.00
C TYR A 155 12.38 -3.29 -1.36
N PRO A 156 11.67 -2.23 -1.78
CA PRO A 156 10.32 -1.96 -1.32
C PRO A 156 9.40 -3.14 -1.63
N ARG A 157 8.51 -3.49 -0.71
CA ARG A 157 7.54 -4.56 -0.92
C ARG A 157 6.17 -3.99 -1.24
N SER A 158 5.40 -4.72 -2.03
CA SER A 158 4.12 -4.27 -2.56
C SER A 158 3.06 -3.94 -1.49
N PHE A 159 3.19 -4.46 -0.26
CA PHE A 159 2.23 -4.15 0.81
C PHE A 159 2.39 -2.75 1.43
N ASN A 160 3.54 -2.10 1.23
CA ASN A 160 3.83 -0.74 1.68
C ASN A 160 4.97 -0.16 0.83
N MET A 161 4.67 0.11 -0.43
CA MET A 161 5.62 0.65 -1.40
C MET A 161 5.15 2.03 -1.85
N GLY A 162 5.95 3.05 -1.58
CA GLY A 162 5.79 4.35 -2.19
C GLY A 162 6.78 4.53 -3.33
N ILE A 163 6.32 5.03 -4.46
CA ILE A 163 7.16 5.29 -5.62
C ILE A 163 6.67 6.53 -6.36
N ARG A 164 7.58 7.32 -6.89
CA ARG A 164 7.26 8.43 -7.76
C ARG A 164 6.53 7.89 -8.99
N ARG A 165 5.33 8.42 -9.29
CA ARG A 165 4.47 7.89 -10.36
C ARG A 165 5.18 7.87 -11.72
N GLU A 166 5.94 8.91 -12.05
CA GLU A 166 6.73 8.97 -13.28
C GLU A 166 7.75 7.82 -13.38
N VAL A 167 8.41 7.47 -12.28
CA VAL A 167 9.37 6.35 -12.24
C VAL A 167 8.65 5.02 -12.40
N TYR A 168 7.49 4.85 -11.75
CA TYR A 168 6.66 3.66 -11.93
C TYR A 168 6.27 3.45 -13.40
N GLU A 169 5.85 4.52 -14.08
CA GLU A 169 5.49 4.50 -15.51
C GLU A 169 6.69 4.16 -16.40
N GLN A 170 7.88 4.71 -16.10
CA GLN A 170 9.13 4.39 -16.83
C GLN A 170 9.54 2.93 -16.68
N LEU A 171 9.31 2.33 -15.52
CA LEU A 171 9.60 0.91 -15.26
C LEU A 171 8.58 -0.03 -15.90
N GLY A 172 7.44 0.48 -16.39
CA GLY A 172 6.40 -0.29 -17.06
C GLY A 172 5.43 -1.00 -16.11
N GLY A 173 5.49 -0.69 -14.80
CA GLY A 173 4.62 -1.29 -13.79
C GLY A 173 4.88 -2.77 -13.50
N PHE A 174 3.96 -3.40 -12.77
CA PHE A 174 4.04 -4.84 -12.45
C PHE A 174 3.87 -5.70 -13.71
N SER A 175 4.70 -6.71 -13.84
CA SER A 175 4.59 -7.68 -14.93
C SER A 175 3.29 -8.50 -14.82
N SER A 176 2.91 -9.18 -15.91
CA SER A 176 1.74 -10.06 -15.95
C SER A 176 1.96 -11.42 -15.29
N MET A 177 3.05 -11.59 -14.54
CA MET A 177 3.31 -12.84 -13.81
C MET A 177 2.22 -13.09 -12.77
N ARG A 178 1.84 -14.36 -12.63
CA ARG A 178 0.81 -14.76 -11.67
C ARG A 178 1.30 -14.77 -10.22
N PHE A 179 2.61 -14.97 -10.03
CA PHE A 179 3.27 -15.02 -8.72
C PHE A 179 4.66 -14.37 -8.84
N GLY A 180 5.06 -13.62 -7.80
CA GLY A 180 6.38 -12.99 -7.72
C GLY A 180 6.52 -11.70 -8.52
N GLU A 181 5.42 -11.11 -8.96
CA GLU A 181 5.39 -9.83 -9.68
C GLU A 181 5.97 -8.68 -8.84
N ASP A 182 5.86 -8.76 -7.53
CA ASP A 182 6.42 -7.80 -6.59
C ASP A 182 7.95 -7.90 -6.48
N ILE A 183 8.49 -9.11 -6.58
CA ILE A 183 9.95 -9.35 -6.58
C ILE A 183 10.55 -8.90 -7.91
N ASP A 184 9.85 -9.13 -9.02
CA ASP A 184 10.28 -8.74 -10.36
C ASP A 184 10.30 -7.20 -10.51
N PHE A 185 9.36 -6.51 -9.86
CA PHE A 185 9.27 -5.05 -9.89
C PHE A 185 10.29 -4.36 -8.97
N SER A 186 10.76 -5.02 -7.91
CA SER A 186 11.70 -4.47 -6.91
C SER A 186 13.14 -4.63 -7.37
#